data_02a88402854dd4ff75220f7b1ca137f4
#
_entry.id   02a88402854dd4ff75220f7b1ca137f4
#
_cell.length_a   1.000
_cell.length_b   1.000
_cell.length_c   1.000
_cell.angle_alpha   90.00
_cell.angle_beta   90.00
_cell.angle_gamma   90.00
#
_symmetry.space_group_name_H-M   'P 1'
#
loop_
_entity.id
_entity.type
_entity.pdbx_description
1 polymer ?
#
loop_
_entity_poly.entity_id
_entity_poly.type
_entity_poly.pdbx_seq_one_letter_code
_entity_poly.pdbx_strand_id
1 'polypeptide(L)'
;MLGHDVEYSNTLDDAQLIAAARKERRVLVTRDLELYQQATAKGIDAFYIEGQTEAERLAELAKRFDILLEMDMKNSRCPKCNTKIRPIPKEKVVNKVEKSTFAHYDDFWECSTCGQVYWQGAHWKRIRKTLEEAKEKLKKK
;
A
#
# COMPACT_ATOMS: atom_id res chain seq x y z
N MET A 1 -2.63 0.04 -2.12
CA MET A 1 -3.40 0.13 -3.39
C MET A 1 -3.16 1.41 -4.20
N LEU A 2 -2.25 2.27 -3.78
CA LEU A 2 -1.87 3.45 -4.57
C LEU A 2 -0.99 3.11 -5.78
N GLY A 3 -0.61 1.84 -5.95
CA GLY A 3 0.15 1.36 -7.10
C GLY A 3 1.66 1.39 -6.95
N HIS A 4 2.17 1.75 -5.79
CA HIS A 4 3.61 1.77 -5.53
C HIS A 4 4.13 0.38 -5.18
N ASP A 5 5.33 0.08 -5.63
CA ASP A 5 6.01 -1.18 -5.33
C ASP A 5 6.48 -1.16 -3.88
N VAL A 6 5.87 -1.99 -3.04
CA VAL A 6 6.17 -2.06 -1.60
C VAL A 6 6.40 -3.51 -1.18
N GLU A 7 7.49 -3.75 -0.48
CA GLU A 7 7.77 -5.05 0.13
C GLU A 7 7.62 -4.94 1.64
N TYR A 8 6.89 -5.86 2.24
CA TYR A 8 6.60 -5.85 3.68
C TYR A 8 6.90 -7.20 4.29
N SER A 9 7.48 -7.17 5.50
CA SER A 9 7.68 -8.38 6.30
C SER A 9 7.57 -8.04 7.78
N ASN A 10 6.90 -8.91 8.54
CA ASN A 10 6.85 -8.85 10.00
C ASN A 10 7.65 -9.97 10.64
N THR A 11 8.38 -10.76 9.85
CA THR A 11 9.16 -11.90 10.32
C THR A 11 10.67 -11.67 10.28
N LEU A 12 11.12 -10.68 9.49
CA LEU A 12 12.54 -10.35 9.39
C LEU A 12 12.98 -9.50 10.58
N ASP A 13 14.18 -9.78 11.10
CA ASP A 13 14.79 -8.92 12.11
C ASP A 13 15.40 -7.65 11.47
N ASP A 14 15.89 -6.73 12.30
CA ASP A 14 16.43 -5.45 11.82
C ASP A 14 17.59 -5.63 10.84
N ALA A 15 18.51 -6.55 11.13
CA ALA A 15 19.66 -6.81 10.25
C ALA A 15 19.21 -7.36 8.90
N GLN A 16 18.20 -8.25 8.89
CA GLN A 16 17.65 -8.81 7.66
C GLN A 16 16.91 -7.77 6.84
N LEU A 17 16.17 -6.85 7.48
CA LEU A 17 15.48 -5.77 6.79
C LEU A 17 16.48 -4.81 6.13
N ILE A 18 17.56 -4.47 6.83
CA ILE A 18 18.61 -3.61 6.29
C ILE A 18 19.30 -4.29 5.10
N ALA A 19 19.61 -5.58 5.22
CA ALA A 19 20.23 -6.34 4.13
C ALA A 19 19.32 -6.43 2.90
N ALA A 20 18.02 -6.64 3.09
CA ALA A 20 17.05 -6.68 2.01
C ALA A 20 16.93 -5.34 1.30
N ALA A 21 16.87 -4.25 2.07
CA ALA A 21 16.81 -2.90 1.50
C ALA A 21 18.04 -2.58 0.66
N ARG A 22 19.23 -2.97 1.13
CA ARG A 22 20.48 -2.77 0.40
C ARG A 22 20.53 -3.58 -0.89
N LYS A 23 20.16 -4.86 -0.81
CA LYS A 23 20.20 -5.79 -1.96
C LYS A 23 19.26 -5.33 -3.06
N GLU A 24 18.07 -4.86 -2.70
CA GLU A 24 17.03 -4.48 -3.66
C GLU A 24 17.02 -2.98 -3.96
N ARG A 25 17.90 -2.21 -3.34
CA ARG A 25 17.98 -0.74 -3.49
C ARG A 25 16.65 -0.07 -3.16
N ARG A 26 16.01 -0.51 -2.09
CA ARG A 26 14.76 0.04 -1.62
C ARG A 26 14.98 1.03 -0.49
N VAL A 27 14.04 1.97 -0.34
CA VAL A 27 14.01 2.85 0.83
C VAL A 27 13.37 2.07 1.98
N LEU A 28 14.02 2.09 3.14
CA LEU A 28 13.48 1.46 4.35
C LEU A 28 12.59 2.46 5.08
N VAL A 29 11.29 2.15 5.14
CA VAL A 29 10.30 2.98 5.83
C VAL A 29 9.97 2.32 7.17
N THR A 30 10.13 3.06 8.27
CA THR A 30 9.93 2.48 9.60
C THR A 30 9.44 3.51 10.61
N ARG A 31 8.76 3.02 11.65
CA ARG A 31 8.38 3.79 12.84
C ARG A 31 9.31 3.49 14.02
N ASP A 32 10.28 2.62 13.84
CA ASP A 32 11.27 2.26 14.84
C ASP A 32 12.50 3.14 14.67
N LEU A 33 12.72 4.04 15.64
CA LEU A 33 13.83 4.99 15.60
C LEU A 33 15.18 4.27 15.59
N GLU A 34 15.30 3.20 16.35
CA GLU A 34 16.54 2.41 16.44
C GLU A 34 16.91 1.81 15.09
N LEU A 35 15.94 1.20 14.43
CA LEU A 35 16.13 0.63 13.08
C LEU A 35 16.50 1.73 12.07
N TYR A 36 15.85 2.88 12.15
CA TYR A 36 16.15 4.02 11.29
C TYR A 36 17.60 4.48 11.47
N GLN A 37 18.07 4.59 12.72
CA GLN A 37 19.42 5.00 13.03
C GLN A 37 20.45 3.98 12.53
N GLN A 38 20.18 2.68 12.70
CA GLN A 38 21.06 1.61 12.21
C GLN A 38 21.17 1.62 10.69
N ALA A 39 20.05 1.76 10.00
CA ALA A 39 20.01 1.80 8.53
C ALA A 39 20.79 3.01 8.00
N THR A 40 20.57 4.18 8.59
CA THR A 40 21.25 5.40 8.19
C THR A 40 22.76 5.30 8.41
N ALA A 41 23.19 4.73 9.54
CA ALA A 41 24.60 4.52 9.83
C ALA A 41 25.28 3.59 8.82
N LYS A 42 24.53 2.67 8.21
CA LYS A 42 25.04 1.75 7.18
C LYS A 42 24.90 2.29 5.75
N GLY A 43 24.49 3.55 5.60
CA GLY A 43 24.38 4.20 4.29
C GLY A 43 23.16 3.80 3.51
N ILE A 44 22.14 3.23 4.15
CA ILE A 44 20.89 2.85 3.51
C ILE A 44 19.92 4.01 3.59
N ASP A 45 19.23 4.31 2.48
CA ASP A 45 18.20 5.34 2.45
C ASP A 45 17.00 4.86 3.27
N ALA A 46 16.70 5.59 4.34
CA ALA A 46 15.63 5.23 5.26
C ALA A 46 14.76 6.44 5.59
N PHE A 47 13.51 6.18 5.89
CA PHE A 47 12.55 7.22 6.28
C PHE A 47 11.85 6.83 7.58
N TYR A 48 11.92 7.72 8.57
CA TYR A 48 11.28 7.53 9.87
C TYR A 48 9.91 8.20 9.87
N ILE A 49 8.86 7.40 10.11
CA ILE A 49 7.47 7.90 10.13
C ILE A 49 7.08 8.27 11.55
N GLU A 50 6.63 9.50 11.76
CA GLU A 50 6.22 10.02 13.06
C GLU A 50 4.70 10.04 13.26
N GLY A 51 3.91 9.96 12.18
CA GLY A 51 2.47 10.07 12.22
C GLY A 51 1.77 9.01 13.07
N GLN A 52 0.72 9.43 13.79
CA GLN A 52 -0.04 8.56 14.68
C GLN A 52 -1.19 7.85 13.96
N THR A 53 -1.77 8.50 12.96
CA THR A 53 -2.88 7.95 12.18
C THR A 53 -2.42 7.57 10.78
N GLU A 54 -3.22 6.73 10.09
CA GLU A 54 -2.93 6.37 8.70
C GLU A 54 -2.86 7.59 7.79
N ALA A 55 -3.78 8.55 7.98
CA ALA A 55 -3.80 9.77 7.19
C ALA A 55 -2.52 10.60 7.39
N GLU A 56 -2.05 10.72 8.63
CA GLU A 56 -0.80 11.43 8.92
C GLU A 56 0.40 10.74 8.29
N ARG A 57 0.47 9.41 8.36
CA ARG A 57 1.56 8.62 7.76
C ARG A 57 1.57 8.75 6.24
N LEU A 58 0.41 8.69 5.61
CA LEU A 58 0.29 8.87 4.16
C LEU A 58 0.72 10.27 3.73
N ALA A 59 0.34 11.29 4.50
CA ALA A 59 0.74 12.66 4.23
C ALA A 59 2.27 12.82 4.31
N GLU A 60 2.91 12.23 5.32
CA GLU A 60 4.37 12.25 5.45
C GLU A 60 5.05 11.57 4.26
N LEU A 61 4.55 10.40 3.85
CA LEU A 61 5.10 9.66 2.71
C LEU A 61 4.90 10.44 1.41
N ALA A 62 3.73 11.04 1.23
CA ALA A 62 3.44 11.81 0.03
C ALA A 62 4.35 13.03 -0.09
N LYS A 63 4.62 13.70 1.02
CA LYS A 63 5.51 14.86 1.07
C LYS A 63 6.96 14.47 0.77
N ARG A 64 7.42 13.36 1.35
CA ARG A 64 8.84 12.92 1.21
C ARG A 64 9.14 12.35 -0.17
N PHE A 65 8.19 11.58 -0.75
CA PHE A 65 8.41 10.85 -2.00
C PHE A 65 7.58 11.38 -3.17
N ASP A 66 6.89 12.50 -2.99
CA ASP A 66 6.04 13.12 -4.02
C ASP A 66 5.00 12.14 -4.58
N ILE A 67 4.32 11.42 -3.68
CA ILE A 67 3.31 10.44 -4.02
C ILE A 67 1.96 11.12 -4.23
N LEU A 68 1.26 10.76 -5.31
CA LEU A 68 -0.11 11.19 -5.53
C LEU A 68 -1.05 10.38 -4.63
N LEU A 69 -1.85 11.08 -3.82
CA LEU A 69 -2.80 10.44 -2.91
C LEU A 69 -4.14 10.17 -3.62
N GLU A 70 -4.07 9.45 -4.73
CA GLU A 70 -5.22 9.06 -5.54
C GLU A 70 -5.18 7.57 -5.85
N MET A 71 -6.35 6.93 -5.81
CA MET A 71 -6.48 5.53 -6.18
C MET A 71 -6.89 5.41 -7.64
N ASP A 72 -6.06 4.71 -8.40
CA ASP A 72 -6.34 4.37 -9.80
C ASP A 72 -6.26 2.84 -9.91
N MET A 73 -7.39 2.20 -10.21
CA MET A 73 -7.45 0.74 -10.29
C MET A 73 -6.56 0.17 -11.39
N LYS A 74 -6.22 0.96 -12.39
CA LYS A 74 -5.29 0.51 -13.46
C LYS A 74 -3.88 0.30 -12.93
N ASN A 75 -3.49 1.02 -11.88
CA ASN A 75 -2.15 0.97 -11.31
C ASN A 75 -2.11 0.37 -9.91
N SER A 76 -3.27 -0.02 -9.36
CA SER A 76 -3.34 -0.59 -8.01
C SER A 76 -2.62 -1.92 -7.90
N ARG A 77 -2.10 -2.21 -6.71
CA ARG A 77 -1.42 -3.46 -6.41
C ARG A 77 -2.13 -4.21 -5.29
N CYS A 78 -2.03 -5.54 -5.33
CA CYS A 78 -2.57 -6.39 -4.27
C CYS A 78 -1.80 -6.15 -2.97
N PRO A 79 -2.48 -5.83 -1.85
CA PRO A 79 -1.79 -5.62 -0.57
C PRO A 79 -1.06 -6.85 -0.04
N LYS A 80 -1.47 -8.05 -0.47
CA LYS A 80 -0.85 -9.31 -0.03
C LYS A 80 0.38 -9.68 -0.85
N CYS A 81 0.36 -9.42 -2.16
CA CYS A 81 1.37 -9.91 -3.10
C CYS A 81 2.20 -8.82 -3.76
N ASN A 82 1.81 -7.56 -3.61
CA ASN A 82 2.43 -6.44 -4.30
C ASN A 82 2.36 -6.53 -5.84
N THR A 83 1.64 -7.50 -6.37
CA THR A 83 1.43 -7.69 -7.81
C THR A 83 0.34 -6.74 -8.29
N LYS A 84 0.50 -6.16 -9.47
CA LYS A 84 -0.56 -5.32 -10.04
C LYS A 84 -1.82 -6.15 -10.26
N ILE A 85 -2.97 -5.61 -9.84
CA ILE A 85 -4.25 -6.25 -10.08
C ILE A 85 -4.72 -5.91 -11.50
N ARG A 86 -5.56 -6.77 -12.06
CA ARG A 86 -6.07 -6.61 -13.43
C ARG A 86 -7.59 -6.79 -13.46
N PRO A 87 -8.29 -6.15 -14.40
CA PRO A 87 -9.73 -6.39 -14.55
C PRO A 87 -10.01 -7.86 -14.83
N ILE A 88 -11.11 -8.36 -14.27
CA ILE A 88 -11.57 -9.72 -14.51
C ILE A 88 -13.06 -9.67 -14.88
N PRO A 89 -13.52 -10.43 -15.88
CA PRO A 89 -14.93 -10.48 -16.24
C PRO A 89 -15.80 -10.92 -15.07
N LYS A 90 -16.96 -10.31 -14.91
CA LYS A 90 -17.90 -10.61 -13.81
C LYS A 90 -18.29 -12.09 -13.75
N GLU A 91 -18.44 -12.73 -14.90
CA GLU A 91 -18.80 -14.15 -14.97
C GLU A 91 -17.79 -15.06 -14.29
N LYS A 92 -16.53 -14.66 -14.25
CA LYS A 92 -15.45 -15.46 -13.66
C LYS A 92 -15.35 -15.34 -12.14
N VAL A 93 -16.09 -14.38 -11.53
CA VAL A 93 -16.03 -14.18 -10.08
C VAL A 93 -17.28 -14.70 -9.37
N VAL A 94 -18.23 -15.30 -10.07
CA VAL A 94 -19.52 -15.74 -9.51
C VAL A 94 -19.36 -16.65 -8.28
N ASN A 95 -18.33 -17.50 -8.25
CA ASN A 95 -18.06 -18.40 -7.13
C ASN A 95 -16.96 -17.89 -6.19
N LYS A 96 -16.42 -16.69 -6.42
CA LYS A 96 -15.31 -16.13 -5.66
C LYS A 96 -15.75 -15.03 -4.70
N VAL A 97 -16.96 -14.51 -4.85
CA VAL A 97 -17.52 -13.46 -4.01
C VAL A 97 -18.91 -13.86 -3.54
N GLU A 98 -19.39 -13.18 -2.50
CA GLU A 98 -20.74 -13.42 -2.00
C GLU A 98 -21.80 -13.01 -3.03
N LYS A 99 -22.96 -13.64 -2.97
CA LYS A 99 -24.08 -13.36 -3.90
C LYS A 99 -24.49 -11.90 -3.87
N SER A 100 -24.53 -11.28 -2.67
CA SER A 100 -24.88 -9.87 -2.53
C SER A 100 -23.85 -8.96 -3.20
N THR A 101 -22.58 -9.27 -3.07
CA THR A 101 -21.49 -8.52 -3.71
C THR A 101 -21.58 -8.66 -5.23
N PHE A 102 -21.81 -9.87 -5.72
CA PHE A 102 -21.96 -10.14 -7.15
C PHE A 102 -23.15 -9.36 -7.74
N ALA A 103 -24.24 -9.27 -6.99
CA ALA A 103 -25.45 -8.57 -7.46
C ALA A 103 -25.29 -7.05 -7.49
N HIS A 104 -24.50 -6.48 -6.56
CA HIS A 104 -24.38 -5.02 -6.42
C HIS A 104 -23.25 -4.38 -7.22
N TYR A 105 -22.21 -5.14 -7.60
CA TYR A 105 -21.04 -4.60 -8.27
C TYR A 105 -20.85 -5.24 -9.63
N ASP A 106 -20.43 -4.45 -10.61
CA ASP A 106 -20.22 -4.91 -11.98
C ASP A 106 -18.74 -5.00 -12.34
N ASP A 107 -17.89 -4.22 -11.67
CA ASP A 107 -16.46 -4.17 -11.97
C ASP A 107 -15.68 -4.89 -10.90
N PHE A 108 -14.83 -5.82 -11.33
CA PHE A 108 -13.98 -6.62 -10.46
C PHE A 108 -12.55 -6.66 -10.98
N TRP A 109 -11.61 -6.83 -10.05
CA TRP A 109 -10.18 -6.96 -10.35
C TRP A 109 -9.64 -8.17 -9.62
N GLU A 110 -8.57 -8.74 -10.15
CA GLU A 110 -7.96 -9.94 -9.58
C GLU A 110 -6.44 -9.81 -9.52
N CYS A 111 -5.85 -10.31 -8.43
CA CYS A 111 -4.41 -10.50 -8.34
C CYS A 111 -4.04 -11.80 -9.04
N SER A 112 -3.16 -11.74 -10.06
CA SER A 112 -2.74 -12.93 -10.80
C SER A 112 -1.89 -13.89 -9.98
N THR A 113 -1.32 -13.43 -8.87
CA THR A 113 -0.47 -14.25 -8.01
C THR A 113 -1.26 -15.05 -6.98
N CYS A 114 -2.16 -14.42 -6.23
CA CYS A 114 -2.90 -15.08 -5.16
C CYS A 114 -4.38 -15.33 -5.47
N GLY A 115 -4.89 -14.81 -6.58
CA GLY A 115 -6.29 -14.99 -6.96
C GLY A 115 -7.29 -14.15 -6.19
N GLN A 116 -6.84 -13.28 -5.28
CA GLN A 116 -7.73 -12.42 -4.52
C GLN A 116 -8.50 -11.48 -5.45
N VAL A 117 -9.82 -11.40 -5.26
CA VAL A 117 -10.71 -10.55 -6.05
C VAL A 117 -10.97 -9.25 -5.30
N TYR A 118 -10.96 -8.14 -6.02
CA TYR A 118 -11.21 -6.80 -5.49
C TYR A 118 -12.35 -6.11 -6.21
N TRP A 119 -13.09 -5.27 -5.49
CA TRP A 119 -14.15 -4.42 -6.04
C TRP A 119 -14.21 -3.13 -5.20
N GLN A 120 -14.92 -2.12 -5.73
CA GLN A 120 -15.00 -0.82 -5.08
C GLN A 120 -16.09 -0.76 -4.01
N GLY A 121 -15.97 -1.62 -2.99
CA GLY A 121 -16.94 -1.74 -1.91
C GLY A 121 -16.61 -0.88 -0.68
N ALA A 122 -17.09 -1.32 0.50
CA ALA A 122 -16.94 -0.57 1.75
C ALA A 122 -15.47 -0.35 2.14
N HIS A 123 -14.63 -1.35 1.92
CA HIS A 123 -13.19 -1.23 2.20
C HIS A 123 -12.54 -0.16 1.32
N TRP A 124 -12.89 -0.13 0.05
CA TRP A 124 -12.39 0.88 -0.88
C TRP A 124 -12.82 2.29 -0.49
N LYS A 125 -14.07 2.44 -0.04
CA LYS A 125 -14.59 3.74 0.44
C LYS A 125 -13.83 4.23 1.67
N ARG A 126 -13.46 3.34 2.58
CA ARG A 126 -12.67 3.69 3.76
C ARG A 126 -11.26 4.16 3.39
N ILE A 127 -10.63 3.47 2.44
CA ILE A 127 -9.32 3.88 1.93
C ILE A 127 -9.41 5.28 1.31
N ARG A 128 -10.44 5.51 0.52
CA ARG A 128 -10.67 6.80 -0.12
C ARG A 128 -10.83 7.93 0.88
N LYS A 129 -11.56 7.68 1.97
CA LYS A 129 -11.72 8.64 3.06
C LYS A 129 -10.37 8.97 3.71
N THR A 130 -9.57 7.98 3.99
CA THR A 130 -8.23 8.16 4.55
C THR A 130 -7.35 9.00 3.63
N LEU A 131 -7.43 8.78 2.32
CA LEU A 131 -6.69 9.57 1.34
C LEU A 131 -7.11 11.03 1.33
N GLU A 132 -8.41 11.31 1.45
CA GLU A 132 -8.91 12.68 1.53
C GLU A 132 -8.41 13.39 2.79
N GLU A 133 -8.40 12.71 3.92
CA GLU A 133 -7.84 13.25 5.17
C GLU A 133 -6.35 13.54 5.04
N ALA A 134 -5.61 12.66 4.37
CA ALA A 134 -4.18 12.85 4.12
C ALA A 134 -3.91 14.06 3.23
N LYS A 135 -4.73 14.26 2.20
CA LYS A 135 -4.62 15.43 1.32
C LYS A 135 -4.82 16.74 2.08
N GLU A 136 -5.80 16.76 2.99
CA GLU A 136 -6.04 17.94 3.82
C GLU A 136 -4.85 18.26 4.71
N LYS A 137 -4.23 17.26 5.29
CA LYS A 137 -3.03 17.43 6.14
C LYS A 137 -1.85 17.97 5.34
N LEU A 138 -1.70 17.59 4.08
CA LEU A 138 -0.67 18.13 3.20
C LEU A 138 -0.89 19.63 2.92
N LYS A 139 -2.13 20.04 2.75
CA LYS A 139 -2.47 21.44 2.46
C LYS A 139 -2.20 22.37 3.65
N LYS A 140 -2.26 21.84 4.88
CA LYS A 140 -2.04 22.62 6.12
C LYS A 140 -0.57 22.81 6.45
N LYS A 141 0.30 22.16 5.72
CA LYS A 141 1.77 22.28 5.89
C LYS A 141 2.38 23.04 4.74
#